data_164b103190cdc4d5ef88ac9de5babb0d
#
_entry.id   164b103190cdc4d5ef88ac9de5babb0d
#
_cell.length_a   1.000
_cell.length_b   1.000
_cell.length_c   1.000
_cell.angle_alpha   90.00
_cell.angle_beta   90.00
_cell.angle_gamma   90.00
#
_symmetry.space_group_name_H-M   'P 1'
#
loop_
_entity.id
_entity.type
_entity.pdbx_description
1 polymer ?
#
loop_
_entity_poly.entity_id
_entity_poly.type
_entity_poly.pdbx_seq_one_letter_code
_entity_poly.pdbx_strand_id
1 'polypeptide(L)'
;MNGPHDMGGTMSFGPVVAEQNEPVFHEPWESRSFAMVLAMGMTGTWNIDIARHAREKLPALTYWSSSYYEMRHYGLVNQLIELGLITAQEEAAGQMQVPPRAVKRATPT
;
A
#
# COMPACT_ATOMS: atom_id res chain seq x y z
N MET A 1 -10.11 3.85 17.73
CA MET A 1 -9.52 3.22 16.56
C MET A 1 -9.09 1.81 16.91
N ASN A 2 -9.81 0.84 16.40
CA ASN A 2 -9.59 -0.56 16.75
C ASN A 2 -9.08 -1.32 15.52
N GLY A 3 -7.77 -1.39 15.39
CA GLY A 3 -7.17 -2.10 14.27
C GLY A 3 -5.81 -2.67 14.65
N PRO A 4 -5.22 -3.52 13.80
CA PRO A 4 -3.93 -4.12 14.09
C PRO A 4 -2.79 -3.10 14.22
N HIS A 5 -2.96 -1.90 13.69
CA HIS A 5 -2.00 -0.80 13.82
C HIS A 5 -1.99 -0.19 15.22
N ASP A 6 -3.06 -0.37 15.98
CA ASP A 6 -3.18 0.19 17.33
C ASP A 6 -2.53 -0.75 18.34
N MET A 7 -1.20 -0.68 18.42
CA MET A 7 -0.39 -1.55 19.26
C MET A 7 0.04 -0.90 20.57
N GLY A 8 -0.50 0.27 20.90
CA GLY A 8 -0.16 0.97 22.14
C GLY A 8 -0.52 0.14 23.36
N GLY A 9 0.47 -0.10 24.22
CA GLY A 9 0.29 -0.93 25.41
C GLY A 9 0.30 -2.42 25.17
N THR A 10 0.41 -2.86 23.91
CA THR A 10 0.50 -4.30 23.59
C THR A 10 1.91 -4.79 23.84
N MET A 11 2.03 -5.90 24.58
CA MET A 11 3.31 -6.51 24.93
C MET A 11 3.62 -7.70 24.04
N SER A 12 4.82 -8.26 24.17
CA SER A 12 5.26 -9.48 23.52
C SER A 12 5.75 -9.34 22.07
N PHE A 13 5.97 -8.11 21.60
CA PHE A 13 6.64 -7.90 20.31
C PHE A 13 8.16 -7.86 20.44
N GLY A 14 8.67 -7.78 21.66
CA GLY A 14 10.11 -7.71 21.92
C GLY A 14 10.71 -6.33 21.66
N PRO A 15 12.01 -6.19 21.80
CA PRO A 15 12.70 -4.93 21.56
C PRO A 15 12.80 -4.65 20.06
N VAL A 16 12.91 -3.37 19.72
CA VAL A 16 13.20 -2.95 18.36
C VAL A 16 14.67 -3.24 18.06
N VAL A 17 14.93 -4.01 17.01
CA VAL A 17 16.28 -4.33 16.55
C VAL A 17 16.51 -3.64 15.22
N ALA A 18 17.36 -2.62 15.21
CA ALA A 18 17.67 -1.89 13.99
C ALA A 18 18.59 -2.70 13.08
N GLU A 19 18.26 -2.73 11.79
CA GLU A 19 19.11 -3.38 10.80
C GLU A 19 20.39 -2.57 10.60
N GLN A 20 21.54 -3.25 10.53
CA GLN A 20 22.82 -2.58 10.26
C GLN A 20 22.93 -2.24 8.78
N ASN A 21 23.30 -0.98 8.49
CA ASN A 21 23.47 -0.49 7.12
C ASN A 21 22.25 -0.74 6.24
N GLU A 22 21.06 -0.48 6.80
CA GLU A 22 19.80 -0.73 6.12
C GLU A 22 19.69 0.07 4.82
N PRO A 23 19.48 -0.59 3.66
CA PRO A 23 19.22 0.13 2.42
C PRO A 23 17.82 0.74 2.45
N VAL A 24 17.60 1.78 1.63
CA VAL A 24 16.28 2.39 1.52
C VAL A 24 15.25 1.37 1.02
N PHE A 25 15.64 0.54 0.07
CA PHE A 25 14.80 -0.55 -0.44
C PHE A 25 15.60 -1.85 -0.41
N HIS A 26 14.97 -2.93 0.07
CA HIS A 26 15.63 -4.24 0.13
C HIS A 26 15.53 -5.00 -1.20
N GLU A 27 14.45 -4.76 -1.97
CA GLU A 27 14.18 -5.44 -3.22
C GLU A 27 13.84 -4.44 -4.32
N PRO A 28 14.14 -4.75 -5.61
CA PRO A 28 13.86 -3.84 -6.71
C PRO A 28 12.38 -3.47 -6.85
N TRP A 29 11.46 -4.38 -6.53
CA TRP A 29 10.02 -4.11 -6.65
C TRP A 29 9.54 -3.04 -5.67
N GLU A 30 10.24 -2.89 -4.53
CA GLU A 30 9.85 -1.95 -3.48
C GLU A 30 9.90 -0.50 -3.97
N SER A 31 10.96 -0.12 -4.69
CA SER A 31 11.07 1.22 -5.23
C SER A 31 9.99 1.50 -6.28
N ARG A 32 9.66 0.52 -7.12
CA ARG A 32 8.60 0.65 -8.10
C ARG A 32 7.23 0.82 -7.45
N SER A 33 6.93 -0.01 -6.46
CA SER A 33 5.67 0.07 -5.71
C SER A 33 5.55 1.43 -5.01
N PHE A 34 6.60 1.88 -4.36
CA PHE A 34 6.62 3.18 -3.70
C PHE A 34 6.38 4.32 -4.68
N ALA A 35 7.03 4.27 -5.85
CA ALA A 35 6.81 5.27 -6.90
C ALA A 35 5.35 5.29 -7.36
N MET A 36 4.72 4.12 -7.51
CA MET A 36 3.30 4.04 -7.87
C MET A 36 2.40 4.63 -6.80
N VAL A 37 2.71 4.41 -5.52
CA VAL A 37 1.95 5.00 -4.41
C VAL A 37 1.97 6.52 -4.51
N LEU A 38 3.15 7.10 -4.74
CA LEU A 38 3.29 8.55 -4.86
C LEU A 38 2.59 9.10 -6.11
N ALA A 39 2.79 8.44 -7.25
CA ALA A 39 2.19 8.86 -8.52
C ALA A 39 0.65 8.83 -8.44
N MET A 40 0.09 7.77 -7.89
CA MET A 40 -1.37 7.64 -7.76
C MET A 40 -1.93 8.66 -6.76
N GLY A 41 -1.22 8.96 -5.71
CA GLY A 41 -1.60 10.02 -4.78
C GLY A 41 -1.71 11.38 -5.46
N MET A 42 -0.85 11.66 -6.43
CA MET A 42 -0.86 12.92 -7.19
C MET A 42 -2.06 13.06 -8.12
N THR A 43 -2.75 11.97 -8.45
CA THR A 43 -3.96 12.03 -9.29
C THR A 43 -5.16 12.64 -8.57
N GLY A 44 -5.08 12.79 -7.25
CA GLY A 44 -6.17 13.33 -6.45
C GLY A 44 -7.33 12.37 -6.24
N THR A 45 -7.16 11.09 -6.57
CA THR A 45 -8.19 10.07 -6.39
C THR A 45 -8.43 9.79 -4.92
N TRP A 46 -7.40 9.93 -4.09
CA TRP A 46 -7.52 9.81 -2.64
C TRP A 46 -6.60 10.80 -1.94
N ASN A 47 -6.80 10.95 -0.64
CA ASN A 47 -5.96 11.78 0.22
C ASN A 47 -5.09 10.89 1.12
N ILE A 48 -4.22 11.51 1.92
CA ILE A 48 -3.31 10.79 2.80
C ILE A 48 -4.04 9.96 3.86
N ASP A 49 -5.17 10.45 4.35
CA ASP A 49 -5.94 9.73 5.37
C ASP A 49 -6.54 8.46 4.80
N ILE A 50 -7.08 8.52 3.59
CA ILE A 50 -7.62 7.35 2.88
C ILE A 50 -6.50 6.34 2.64
N ALA A 51 -5.32 6.80 2.21
CA ALA A 51 -4.18 5.94 1.94
C ALA A 51 -3.70 5.22 3.20
N ARG A 52 -3.63 5.92 4.32
CA ARG A 52 -3.26 5.32 5.60
C ARG A 52 -4.30 4.33 6.08
N HIS A 53 -5.57 4.71 6.00
CA HIS A 53 -6.66 3.84 6.43
C HIS A 53 -6.71 2.54 5.62
N ALA A 54 -6.39 2.58 4.33
CA ALA A 54 -6.32 1.39 3.51
C ALA A 54 -5.34 0.35 4.06
N ARG A 55 -4.22 0.80 4.60
CA ARG A 55 -3.24 -0.10 5.25
C ARG A 55 -3.75 -0.59 6.59
N GLU A 56 -4.42 0.27 7.35
CA GLU A 56 -4.97 -0.07 8.66
C GLU A 56 -6.10 -1.09 8.58
N LYS A 57 -6.78 -1.18 7.44
CA LYS A 57 -7.85 -2.16 7.19
C LYS A 57 -7.35 -3.55 6.83
N LEU A 58 -6.05 -3.73 6.65
CA LEU A 58 -5.51 -5.06 6.33
C LEU A 58 -5.82 -6.04 7.46
N PRO A 59 -6.02 -7.35 7.13
CA PRO A 59 -6.18 -8.36 8.16
C PRO A 59 -5.00 -8.32 9.14
N ALA A 60 -5.26 -8.56 10.42
CA ALA A 60 -4.26 -8.41 11.47
C ALA A 60 -2.99 -9.22 11.19
N LEU A 61 -3.15 -10.48 10.77
CA LEU A 61 -1.99 -11.33 10.49
C LEU A 61 -1.16 -10.79 9.32
N THR A 62 -1.83 -10.33 8.27
CA THR A 62 -1.16 -9.71 7.12
C THR A 62 -0.41 -8.45 7.56
N TYR A 63 -1.07 -7.60 8.35
CA TYR A 63 -0.47 -6.36 8.83
C TYR A 63 0.81 -6.63 9.63
N TRP A 64 0.75 -7.57 10.57
CA TRP A 64 1.88 -7.83 11.45
C TRP A 64 3.00 -8.64 10.80
N SER A 65 2.71 -9.45 9.80
CA SER A 65 3.71 -10.30 9.14
C SER A 65 4.34 -9.67 7.90
N SER A 66 3.82 -8.55 7.43
CA SER A 66 4.32 -7.89 6.22
C SER A 66 5.39 -6.87 6.52
N SER A 67 6.34 -6.71 5.58
CA SER A 67 7.30 -5.63 5.65
C SER A 67 6.60 -4.28 5.40
N TYR A 68 7.31 -3.19 5.65
CA TYR A 68 6.76 -1.85 5.43
C TYR A 68 6.26 -1.64 4.00
N TYR A 69 7.07 -2.01 3.00
CA TYR A 69 6.68 -1.83 1.60
C TYR A 69 5.64 -2.84 1.14
N GLU A 70 5.61 -4.04 1.73
CA GLU A 70 4.52 -4.97 1.46
C GLU A 70 3.18 -4.41 1.92
N MET A 71 3.12 -3.84 3.12
CA MET A 71 1.89 -3.19 3.62
C MET A 71 1.44 -2.05 2.71
N ARG A 72 2.40 -1.22 2.26
CA ARG A 72 2.09 -0.10 1.37
C ARG A 72 1.57 -0.60 0.02
N HIS A 73 2.15 -1.70 -0.48
CA HIS A 73 1.71 -2.30 -1.73
C HIS A 73 0.30 -2.88 -1.62
N TYR A 74 0.01 -3.63 -0.56
CA TYR A 74 -1.34 -4.16 -0.33
C TYR A 74 -2.36 -3.04 -0.21
N GLY A 75 -2.01 -1.97 0.50
CA GLY A 75 -2.87 -0.80 0.60
C GLY A 75 -3.15 -0.16 -0.76
N LEU A 76 -2.12 -0.02 -1.59
CA LEU A 76 -2.26 0.52 -2.94
C LEU A 76 -3.20 -0.34 -3.79
N VAL A 77 -2.97 -1.65 -3.84
CA VAL A 77 -3.78 -2.58 -4.63
C VAL A 77 -5.24 -2.51 -4.19
N ASN A 78 -5.49 -2.56 -2.89
CA ASN A 78 -6.85 -2.51 -2.35
C ASN A 78 -7.55 -1.19 -2.70
N GLN A 79 -6.83 -0.06 -2.65
CA GLN A 79 -7.39 1.22 -3.05
C GLN A 79 -7.73 1.27 -4.54
N LEU A 80 -6.83 0.76 -5.38
CA LEU A 80 -7.06 0.74 -6.82
C LEU A 80 -8.30 -0.07 -7.17
N ILE A 81 -8.50 -1.20 -6.52
CA ILE A 81 -9.68 -2.05 -6.72
C ILE A 81 -10.93 -1.36 -6.18
N GLU A 82 -10.87 -0.88 -4.94
CA GLU A 82 -12.01 -0.26 -4.26
C GLU A 82 -12.53 0.96 -4.99
N LEU A 83 -11.62 1.75 -5.56
CA LEU A 83 -11.96 2.97 -6.29
C LEU A 83 -12.21 2.74 -7.79
N GLY A 84 -12.20 1.49 -8.22
CA GLY A 84 -12.60 1.13 -9.58
C GLY A 84 -11.55 1.38 -10.66
N LEU A 85 -10.30 1.63 -10.29
CA LEU A 85 -9.23 1.88 -11.26
C LEU A 85 -8.68 0.60 -11.87
N ILE A 86 -8.74 -0.50 -11.12
CA ILE A 86 -8.44 -1.84 -11.62
C ILE A 86 -9.47 -2.81 -11.05
N THR A 87 -9.52 -4.02 -11.61
CA THR A 87 -10.37 -5.08 -11.08
C THR A 87 -9.51 -6.14 -10.36
N ALA A 88 -10.14 -6.93 -9.49
CA ALA A 88 -9.47 -8.04 -8.84
C ALA A 88 -8.95 -9.05 -9.86
N GLN A 89 -9.67 -9.25 -10.95
CA GLN A 89 -9.24 -10.15 -12.02
C GLN A 89 -7.99 -9.62 -12.74
N GLU A 90 -7.93 -8.31 -12.99
CA GLU A 90 -6.74 -7.70 -13.59
C GLU A 90 -5.52 -7.83 -12.70
N GLU A 91 -5.69 -7.65 -11.39
CA GLU A 91 -4.61 -7.79 -10.42
C GLU A 91 -4.10 -9.25 -10.41
N ALA A 92 -5.01 -10.22 -10.37
CA ALA A 92 -4.65 -11.64 -10.38
C ALA A 92 -4.00 -12.05 -11.70
N ALA A 93 -4.46 -11.51 -12.83
CA ALA A 93 -3.90 -11.83 -14.15
C ALA A 93 -2.58 -11.12 -14.42
N GLY A 94 -2.30 -10.04 -13.72
CA GLY A 94 -1.11 -9.23 -13.94
C GLY A 94 -1.13 -8.45 -15.25
N GLN A 95 -2.33 -8.21 -15.81
CA GLN A 95 -2.47 -7.45 -17.05
C GLN A 95 -3.82 -6.76 -17.12
N MET A 96 -3.88 -5.69 -17.90
CA MET A 96 -5.10 -4.93 -18.13
C MET A 96 -6.10 -5.74 -18.95
N GLN A 97 -7.35 -5.74 -18.53
CA GLN A 97 -8.44 -6.46 -19.19
C GLN A 97 -9.55 -5.54 -19.68
N VAL A 98 -9.57 -4.30 -19.22
CA VAL A 98 -10.53 -3.28 -19.64
C VAL A 98 -9.77 -1.99 -19.95
N PRO A 99 -10.35 -1.05 -20.72
CA PRO A 99 -9.67 0.22 -21.01
C PRO A 99 -9.33 1.01 -19.73
N PRO A 100 -8.30 1.86 -19.77
CA PRO A 100 -7.93 2.69 -18.62
C PRO A 100 -9.11 3.54 -18.15
N ARG A 101 -9.23 3.70 -16.84
CA ARG A 101 -10.28 4.52 -16.21
C ARG A 101 -9.76 5.93 -15.99
N ALA A 102 -10.68 6.88 -16.03
CA ALA A 102 -10.34 8.27 -15.79
C ALA A 102 -9.94 8.52 -14.34
N VAL A 103 -8.96 9.38 -14.13
CA VAL A 103 -8.57 9.84 -12.81
C VAL A 103 -8.89 11.33 -12.68
N LYS A 104 -8.97 11.82 -11.44
CA LYS A 104 -9.32 13.22 -11.17
C LYS A 104 -8.31 14.19 -11.79
N ARG A 105 -7.02 13.86 -11.73
CA ARG A 105 -5.94 14.63 -12.37
C ARG A 105 -4.94 13.68 -13.00
N ALA A 106 -4.63 13.94 -14.28
CA ALA A 106 -3.55 13.20 -14.92
C ALA A 106 -2.20 13.69 -14.37
N THR A 107 -1.26 12.75 -14.16
CA THR A 107 0.10 13.13 -13.80
C THR A 107 0.79 13.75 -15.01
N PRO A 108 1.63 14.77 -14.83
CA PRO A 108 2.39 15.31 -15.93
C PRO A 108 3.32 14.26 -16.55
N THR A 109 3.42 14.27 -17.86
CA THR A 109 4.33 13.38 -18.58
C THR A 109 5.70 13.99 -18.70
#